data_16cfccb8f4117ed747790735e84a26bc
#
_entry.id   16cfccb8f4117ed747790735e84a26bc
#
_cell.length_a   1.000
_cell.length_b   1.000
_cell.length_c   1.000
_cell.angle_alpha   90.00
_cell.angle_beta   90.00
_cell.angle_gamma   90.00
#
_symmetry.space_group_name_H-M   'P 1'
#
loop_
_entity.id
_entity.type
_entity.pdbx_description
1 polymer ?
#
loop_
_entity_poly.entity_id
_entity_poly.type
_entity_poly.pdbx_seq_one_letter_code
_entity_poly.pdbx_strand_id
1 'polypeptide(L)'
;MTDTQRNPILDGLPPYPLLVILSGPSGVGKDSILMRMREIGFPFHFVVTATSRPMRPGERADYDYHFVGEERFKEMIAQEELLEWAEVYGHYKGIPKSEVRQALVSGRDVILRIDVQGAATIRRLAPQAVFIFIAPGRFEELEARLRWRRTESSDQMEQRLKLARQEMETVDQFDYVVLNHEDRLDDAVGQIRAIIVAEKQRVRPRRITL
;
A
#
# COMPACT_ATOMS: atom_id res chain seq x y z
N MET A 1 24.78 -44.44 -5.59
CA MET A 1 23.65 -43.65 -5.07
C MET A 1 23.71 -42.31 -5.76
N THR A 2 22.92 -42.15 -6.80
CA THR A 2 22.92 -40.99 -7.68
C THR A 2 22.30 -39.81 -6.94
N ASP A 3 23.10 -38.83 -6.72
CA ASP A 3 22.66 -37.48 -6.27
C ASP A 3 21.65 -36.97 -7.30
N THR A 4 20.36 -37.08 -6.95
CA THR A 4 19.28 -36.57 -7.79
C THR A 4 19.45 -35.07 -7.79
N GLN A 5 20.04 -34.53 -8.85
CA GLN A 5 20.18 -33.11 -9.06
C GLN A 5 18.79 -32.48 -8.90
N ARG A 6 18.55 -31.89 -7.73
CA ARG A 6 17.39 -31.06 -7.50
C ARG A 6 17.38 -29.98 -8.57
N ASN A 7 16.33 -29.94 -9.37
CA ASN A 7 16.14 -28.88 -10.33
C ASN A 7 15.58 -27.66 -9.55
N PRO A 8 16.38 -26.65 -9.27
CA PRO A 8 15.96 -25.50 -8.46
C PRO A 8 14.77 -24.75 -9.03
N ILE A 9 14.40 -25.04 -10.28
CA ILE A 9 13.20 -24.50 -10.93
C ILE A 9 11.95 -25.30 -10.54
N LEU A 10 12.08 -26.58 -10.22
CA LEU A 10 10.96 -27.49 -9.91
C LEU A 10 10.78 -27.76 -8.42
N ASP A 11 11.80 -27.57 -7.60
CA ASP A 11 11.77 -27.79 -6.15
C ASP A 11 11.07 -26.67 -5.34
N GLY A 12 10.07 -26.05 -5.96
CA GLY A 12 9.35 -24.91 -5.41
C GLY A 12 10.28 -23.71 -5.35
N LEU A 13 10.09 -22.73 -6.24
CA LEU A 13 10.74 -21.44 -6.10
C LEU A 13 10.57 -21.00 -4.64
N PRO A 14 11.65 -20.79 -3.87
CA PRO A 14 11.49 -20.31 -2.52
C PRO A 14 10.60 -19.06 -2.60
N PRO A 15 9.60 -18.93 -1.73
CA PRO A 15 8.68 -17.80 -1.80
C PRO A 15 9.49 -16.52 -1.51
N TYR A 16 10.00 -15.88 -2.55
CA TYR A 16 10.56 -14.54 -2.39
C TYR A 16 9.43 -13.63 -1.92
N PRO A 17 9.58 -13.00 -0.77
CA PRO A 17 8.56 -12.09 -0.27
C PRO A 17 8.40 -10.92 -1.24
N LEU A 18 7.17 -10.55 -1.52
CA LEU A 18 6.84 -9.40 -2.34
C LEU A 18 6.64 -8.16 -1.46
N LEU A 19 7.05 -7.02 -1.98
CA LEU A 19 6.60 -5.71 -1.51
C LEU A 19 5.55 -5.22 -2.48
N VAL A 20 4.30 -5.13 -2.03
CA VAL A 20 3.15 -4.72 -2.84
C VAL A 20 2.70 -3.33 -2.40
N ILE A 21 2.61 -2.43 -3.35
CA ILE A 21 2.19 -1.05 -3.16
C ILE A 21 0.79 -0.89 -3.71
N LEU A 22 -0.19 -0.66 -2.83
CA LEU A 22 -1.54 -0.28 -3.22
C LEU A 22 -1.67 1.24 -3.18
N SER A 23 -1.88 1.84 -4.34
CA SER A 23 -2.05 3.28 -4.47
C SER A 23 -3.25 3.63 -5.34
N GLY A 24 -3.49 4.91 -5.55
CA GLY A 24 -4.63 5.41 -6.32
C GLY A 24 -5.29 6.59 -5.60
N PRO A 25 -6.31 7.21 -6.20
CA PRO A 25 -6.89 8.45 -5.72
C PRO A 25 -7.49 8.36 -4.32
N SER A 26 -7.54 9.51 -3.66
CA SER A 26 -8.22 9.64 -2.36
C SER A 26 -9.69 9.22 -2.50
N GLY A 27 -10.18 8.43 -1.55
CA GLY A 27 -11.60 7.97 -1.56
C GLY A 27 -11.91 6.75 -2.45
N VAL A 28 -10.93 6.21 -3.19
CA VAL A 28 -11.16 5.07 -4.10
C VAL A 28 -11.44 3.73 -3.37
N GLY A 29 -11.25 3.67 -2.03
CA GLY A 29 -11.57 2.47 -1.24
C GLY A 29 -10.36 1.60 -0.88
N LYS A 30 -9.14 2.12 -0.95
CA LYS A 30 -7.91 1.39 -0.53
C LYS A 30 -8.01 0.80 0.88
N ASP A 31 -8.61 1.54 1.83
CA ASP A 31 -8.80 1.07 3.22
C ASP A 31 -9.76 -0.12 3.29
N SER A 32 -10.87 -0.03 2.58
CA SER A 32 -11.87 -1.11 2.53
C SER A 32 -11.28 -2.39 1.93
N ILE A 33 -10.47 -2.26 0.87
CA ILE A 33 -9.74 -3.39 0.27
C ILE A 33 -8.83 -4.05 1.30
N LEU A 34 -8.00 -3.27 2.01
CA LEU A 34 -7.08 -3.84 3.01
C LEU A 34 -7.82 -4.47 4.19
N MET A 35 -8.90 -3.84 4.68
CA MET A 35 -9.75 -4.43 5.72
C MET A 35 -10.30 -5.77 5.25
N ARG A 36 -10.85 -5.85 4.05
CA ARG A 36 -11.42 -7.08 3.49
C ARG A 36 -10.35 -8.16 3.32
N MET A 37 -9.16 -7.80 2.85
CA MET A 37 -8.03 -8.74 2.76
C MET A 37 -7.64 -9.29 4.14
N ARG A 38 -7.65 -8.47 5.20
CA ARG A 38 -7.40 -8.92 6.58
C ARG A 38 -8.51 -9.87 7.07
N GLU A 39 -9.77 -9.53 6.85
CA GLU A 39 -10.93 -10.32 7.25
C GLU A 39 -10.90 -11.74 6.66
N ILE A 40 -10.53 -11.88 5.40
CA ILE A 40 -10.44 -13.18 4.73
C ILE A 40 -9.11 -13.91 4.97
N GLY A 41 -8.29 -13.39 5.90
CA GLY A 41 -7.05 -14.06 6.33
C GLY A 41 -5.94 -14.07 5.28
N PHE A 42 -5.83 -13.02 4.45
CA PHE A 42 -4.73 -12.91 3.49
C PHE A 42 -3.37 -12.94 4.21
N PRO A 43 -2.41 -13.78 3.78
CA PRO A 43 -1.16 -14.02 4.50
C PRO A 43 -0.11 -12.91 4.28
N PHE A 44 -0.51 -11.65 4.47
CA PHE A 44 0.36 -10.48 4.33
C PHE A 44 0.73 -9.87 5.66
N HIS A 45 1.91 -9.27 5.69
CA HIS A 45 2.23 -8.28 6.71
C HIS A 45 1.68 -6.90 6.26
N PHE A 46 0.72 -6.41 7.01
CA PHE A 46 0.17 -5.06 6.83
C PHE A 46 0.97 -4.10 7.69
N VAL A 47 1.79 -3.29 7.06
CA VAL A 47 2.69 -2.36 7.77
C VAL A 47 1.87 -1.33 8.55
N VAL A 48 2.25 -1.15 9.80
CA VAL A 48 1.70 -0.12 10.68
C VAL A 48 2.43 1.20 10.41
N THR A 49 1.71 2.22 9.98
CA THR A 49 2.25 3.54 9.68
C THR A 49 2.60 4.29 10.97
N ALA A 50 3.76 4.93 11.05
CA ALA A 50 4.08 5.86 12.12
C ALA A 50 3.37 7.21 11.91
N THR A 51 2.96 7.86 12.99
CA THR A 51 2.33 9.19 12.92
C THR A 51 2.72 10.07 14.10
N SER A 52 2.82 11.37 13.83
CA SER A 52 3.09 12.37 14.88
C SER A 52 1.85 12.86 15.62
N ARG A 53 0.65 12.59 15.09
CA ARG A 53 -0.58 13.01 15.77
C ARG A 53 -0.88 12.19 17.00
N PRO A 54 -1.61 12.74 17.97
CA PRO A 54 -2.11 11.95 19.11
C PRO A 54 -3.11 10.88 18.65
N MET A 55 -3.21 9.82 19.45
CA MET A 55 -4.18 8.74 19.28
C MET A 55 -5.60 9.26 19.50
N ARG A 56 -6.54 8.84 18.67
CA ARG A 56 -7.97 9.16 18.80
C ARG A 56 -8.70 8.10 19.60
N PRO A 57 -9.87 8.43 20.21
CA PRO A 57 -10.72 7.42 20.83
C PRO A 57 -11.05 6.27 19.87
N GLY A 58 -10.88 5.03 20.33
CA GLY A 58 -11.13 3.82 19.55
C GLY A 58 -9.95 3.33 18.71
N GLU A 59 -8.88 4.10 18.57
CA GLU A 59 -7.64 3.63 17.94
C GLU A 59 -6.76 2.85 18.93
N ARG A 60 -5.93 1.96 18.39
CA ARG A 60 -5.01 1.12 19.17
C ARG A 60 -3.58 1.38 18.71
N ALA A 61 -2.69 1.69 19.67
CA ALA A 61 -1.26 1.81 19.41
C ALA A 61 -0.71 0.48 18.84
N ASP A 62 0.27 0.61 17.94
CA ASP A 62 0.96 -0.50 17.29
C ASP A 62 0.07 -1.45 16.46
N TYR A 63 -1.19 -1.05 16.27
CA TYR A 63 -2.15 -1.75 15.40
C TYR A 63 -2.69 -0.83 14.30
N ASP A 64 -3.23 0.33 14.69
CA ASP A 64 -3.74 1.31 13.74
C ASP A 64 -2.62 2.25 13.27
N TYR A 65 -1.80 2.70 14.23
CA TYR A 65 -0.60 3.53 14.01
C TYR A 65 0.44 3.32 15.12
N HIS A 66 1.71 3.57 14.78
CA HIS A 66 2.75 3.88 15.76
C HIS A 66 2.66 5.37 16.10
N PHE A 67 2.07 5.70 17.24
CA PHE A 67 1.92 7.09 17.68
C PHE A 67 3.20 7.56 18.38
N VAL A 68 4.12 8.15 17.60
CA VAL A 68 5.46 8.48 18.09
C VAL A 68 5.62 9.94 18.55
N GLY A 69 4.64 10.81 18.27
CA GLY A 69 4.76 12.24 18.53
C GLY A 69 5.66 12.97 17.50
N GLU A 70 5.67 14.30 17.56
CA GLU A 70 6.33 15.12 16.53
C GLU A 70 7.84 15.09 16.63
N GLU A 71 8.40 15.20 17.84
CA GLU A 71 9.85 15.22 18.07
C GLU A 71 10.48 13.92 17.60
N ARG A 72 9.93 12.77 18.07
CA ARG A 72 10.44 11.46 17.63
C ARG A 72 10.29 11.25 16.13
N PHE A 73 9.21 11.74 15.54
CA PHE A 73 9.01 11.63 14.09
C PHE A 73 10.07 12.41 13.31
N LYS A 74 10.44 13.62 13.76
CA LYS A 74 11.52 14.41 13.15
C LYS A 74 12.89 13.74 13.30
N GLU A 75 13.14 13.08 14.43
CA GLU A 75 14.34 12.25 14.58
C GLU A 75 14.34 11.09 13.57
N MET A 76 13.23 10.39 13.39
CA MET A 76 13.10 9.31 12.40
C MET A 76 13.40 9.79 10.97
N ILE A 77 12.98 11.02 10.63
CA ILE A 77 13.32 11.63 9.33
C ILE A 77 14.84 11.89 9.26
N ALA A 78 15.42 12.52 10.27
CA ALA A 78 16.83 12.88 10.30
C ALA A 78 17.76 11.64 10.28
N GLN A 79 17.32 10.52 10.85
CA GLN A 79 18.05 9.24 10.88
C GLN A 79 17.70 8.34 9.69
N GLU A 80 16.93 8.83 8.72
CA GLU A 80 16.48 8.07 7.54
C GLU A 80 15.82 6.73 7.88
N GLU A 81 15.12 6.66 9.00
CA GLU A 81 14.42 5.44 9.46
C GLU A 81 13.14 5.14 8.65
N LEU A 82 12.64 6.13 7.91
CA LEU A 82 11.39 6.02 7.15
C LEU A 82 11.65 5.67 5.68
N LEU A 83 10.88 4.76 5.15
CA LEU A 83 10.88 4.39 3.73
C LEU A 83 10.24 5.50 2.88
N GLU A 84 9.18 6.08 3.43
CA GLU A 84 8.43 7.21 2.87
C GLU A 84 7.78 7.96 4.03
N TRP A 85 7.61 9.26 3.88
CA TRP A 85 6.84 10.09 4.80
C TRP A 85 6.25 11.31 4.11
N ALA A 86 5.15 11.81 4.67
CA ALA A 86 4.49 13.04 4.23
C ALA A 86 3.89 13.78 5.42
N GLU A 87 3.72 15.09 5.26
CA GLU A 87 2.92 15.90 6.16
C GLU A 87 1.47 15.95 5.64
N VAL A 88 0.53 15.57 6.50
CA VAL A 88 -0.90 15.50 6.16
C VAL A 88 -1.69 16.23 7.25
N TYR A 89 -2.30 17.35 6.91
CA TYR A 89 -3.08 18.19 7.83
C TYR A 89 -2.31 18.60 9.11
N GLY A 90 -1.05 19.03 8.95
CA GLY A 90 -0.20 19.47 10.05
C GLY A 90 0.36 18.33 10.92
N HIS A 91 0.25 17.09 10.49
CA HIS A 91 0.82 15.94 11.16
C HIS A 91 1.63 15.08 10.19
N TYR A 92 2.72 14.53 10.67
CA TYR A 92 3.55 13.61 9.90
C TYR A 92 2.96 12.20 9.89
N LYS A 93 3.14 11.51 8.78
CA LYS A 93 2.90 10.07 8.62
C LYS A 93 4.04 9.47 7.81
N GLY A 94 4.46 8.25 8.15
CA GLY A 94 5.55 7.60 7.43
C GLY A 94 5.61 6.11 7.69
N ILE A 95 6.36 5.41 6.86
CA ILE A 95 6.50 3.97 6.86
C ILE A 95 7.86 3.60 7.43
N PRO A 96 7.94 2.95 8.62
CA PRO A 96 9.21 2.54 9.20
C PRO A 96 9.91 1.49 8.33
N LYS A 97 11.16 1.76 7.90
CA LYS A 97 11.98 0.80 7.14
C LYS A 97 12.18 -0.52 7.89
N SER A 98 12.35 -0.44 9.20
CA SER A 98 12.60 -1.60 10.08
C SER A 98 11.47 -2.62 10.00
N GLU A 99 10.22 -2.17 10.02
CA GLU A 99 9.05 -3.06 9.96
C GLU A 99 8.94 -3.77 8.61
N VAL A 100 9.14 -3.04 7.52
CA VAL A 100 9.15 -3.60 6.17
C VAL A 100 10.27 -4.63 6.02
N ARG A 101 11.50 -4.29 6.46
CA ARG A 101 12.65 -5.20 6.41
C ARG A 101 12.43 -6.47 7.22
N GLN A 102 11.94 -6.35 8.45
CA GLN A 102 11.67 -7.51 9.31
C GLN A 102 10.64 -8.46 8.68
N ALA A 103 9.58 -7.92 8.10
CA ALA A 103 8.57 -8.73 7.44
C ALA A 103 9.14 -9.46 6.22
N LEU A 104 9.90 -8.77 5.36
CA LEU A 104 10.55 -9.39 4.19
C LEU A 104 11.56 -10.46 4.60
N VAL A 105 12.40 -10.20 5.60
CA VAL A 105 13.38 -11.19 6.12
C VAL A 105 12.68 -12.43 6.69
N SER A 106 11.50 -12.27 7.30
CA SER A 106 10.70 -13.39 7.79
C SER A 106 9.98 -14.19 6.68
N GLY A 107 10.19 -13.83 5.40
CA GLY A 107 9.57 -14.47 4.25
C GLY A 107 8.10 -14.09 4.03
N ARG A 108 7.59 -13.09 4.74
CA ARG A 108 6.21 -12.61 4.57
C ARG A 108 6.13 -11.56 3.49
N ASP A 109 5.13 -11.66 2.63
CA ASP A 109 4.78 -10.59 1.70
C ASP A 109 4.32 -9.36 2.49
N VAL A 110 4.70 -8.20 2.01
CA VAL A 110 4.40 -6.90 2.63
C VAL A 110 3.46 -6.11 1.75
N ILE A 111 2.42 -5.54 2.35
CA ILE A 111 1.51 -4.63 1.66
C ILE A 111 1.61 -3.23 2.26
N LEU A 112 1.83 -2.23 1.40
CA LEU A 112 1.80 -0.82 1.74
C LEU A 112 0.62 -0.15 1.06
N ARG A 113 -0.10 0.67 1.82
CA ARG A 113 -1.15 1.53 1.29
C ARG A 113 -0.69 2.98 1.40
N ILE A 114 -0.40 3.59 0.28
CA ILE A 114 0.11 4.97 0.16
C ILE A 114 -0.60 5.74 -0.94
N ASP A 115 -0.43 7.05 -0.98
CA ASP A 115 -0.85 7.88 -2.09
C ASP A 115 0.09 7.76 -3.29
N VAL A 116 -0.23 8.44 -4.39
CA VAL A 116 0.57 8.33 -5.63
C VAL A 116 1.95 8.97 -5.49
N GLN A 117 2.12 9.98 -4.63
CA GLN A 117 3.42 10.63 -4.40
C GLN A 117 4.33 9.69 -3.60
N GLY A 118 3.79 9.07 -2.55
CA GLY A 118 4.49 8.04 -1.80
C GLY A 118 4.87 6.85 -2.68
N ALA A 119 3.97 6.41 -3.57
CA ALA A 119 4.26 5.34 -4.53
C ALA A 119 5.43 5.71 -5.47
N ALA A 120 5.48 6.94 -5.96
CA ALA A 120 6.59 7.42 -6.78
C ALA A 120 7.92 7.45 -5.99
N THR A 121 7.88 7.79 -4.70
CA THR A 121 9.05 7.74 -3.83
C THR A 121 9.53 6.31 -3.62
N ILE A 122 8.62 5.38 -3.30
CA ILE A 122 8.96 3.95 -3.15
C ILE A 122 9.49 3.36 -4.46
N ARG A 123 8.96 3.76 -5.62
CA ARG A 123 9.45 3.26 -6.92
C ARG A 123 10.93 3.59 -7.15
N ARG A 124 11.41 4.74 -6.68
CA ARG A 124 12.83 5.09 -6.75
C ARG A 124 13.69 4.27 -5.80
N LEU A 125 13.18 3.93 -4.62
CA LEU A 125 13.91 3.22 -3.57
C LEU A 125 13.84 1.69 -3.76
N ALA A 126 12.73 1.17 -4.21
CA ALA A 126 12.45 -0.24 -4.40
C ALA A 126 11.76 -0.50 -5.76
N PRO A 127 12.45 -0.32 -6.90
CA PRO A 127 11.84 -0.44 -8.23
C PRO A 127 11.32 -1.86 -8.53
N GLN A 128 11.75 -2.85 -7.75
CA GLN A 128 11.30 -4.24 -7.85
C GLN A 128 10.00 -4.52 -7.06
N ALA A 129 9.46 -3.54 -6.33
CA ALA A 129 8.14 -3.68 -5.71
C ALA A 129 7.04 -3.84 -6.78
N VAL A 130 5.92 -4.42 -6.40
CA VAL A 130 4.74 -4.57 -7.27
C VAL A 130 3.82 -3.38 -7.02
N PHE A 131 3.60 -2.56 -8.02
CA PHE A 131 2.79 -1.36 -7.90
C PHE A 131 1.41 -1.59 -8.52
N ILE A 132 0.37 -1.50 -7.70
CA ILE A 132 -1.02 -1.71 -8.10
C ILE A 132 -1.79 -0.40 -7.91
N PHE A 133 -2.32 0.14 -8.99
CA PHE A 133 -3.20 1.29 -8.96
C PHE A 133 -4.64 0.85 -8.76
N ILE A 134 -5.28 1.35 -7.71
CA ILE A 134 -6.71 1.15 -7.48
C ILE A 134 -7.45 2.32 -8.14
N ALA A 135 -8.28 2.01 -9.12
CA ALA A 135 -9.10 2.97 -9.82
C ALA A 135 -10.60 2.75 -9.50
N PRO A 136 -11.42 3.80 -9.51
CA PRO A 136 -12.87 3.62 -9.48
C PRO A 136 -13.36 2.98 -10.77
N GLY A 137 -14.51 2.31 -10.75
CA GLY A 137 -15.15 1.82 -11.96
C GLY A 137 -15.56 2.95 -12.91
N ARG A 138 -16.03 4.06 -12.32
CA ARG A 138 -16.34 5.33 -12.99
C ARG A 138 -15.92 6.48 -12.10
N PHE A 139 -15.54 7.61 -12.68
CA PHE A 139 -15.14 8.78 -11.90
C PHE A 139 -16.29 9.34 -11.06
N GLU A 140 -17.52 9.24 -11.54
CA GLU A 140 -18.74 9.66 -10.83
C GLU A 140 -18.96 8.87 -9.53
N GLU A 141 -18.57 7.59 -9.47
CA GLU A 141 -18.61 6.79 -8.24
C GLU A 141 -17.64 7.35 -7.19
N LEU A 142 -16.44 7.75 -7.61
CA LEU A 142 -15.45 8.37 -6.73
C LEU A 142 -15.96 9.73 -6.21
N GLU A 143 -16.52 10.55 -7.09
CA GLU A 143 -17.11 11.83 -6.72
C GLU A 143 -18.21 11.67 -5.69
N ALA A 144 -19.13 10.72 -5.90
CA ALA A 144 -20.20 10.41 -4.96
C ALA A 144 -19.67 9.98 -3.59
N ARG A 145 -18.65 9.10 -3.55
CA ARG A 145 -17.98 8.66 -2.31
C ARG A 145 -17.31 9.81 -1.57
N LEU A 146 -16.65 10.73 -2.28
CA LEU A 146 -16.03 11.91 -1.70
C LEU A 146 -17.08 12.85 -1.09
N ARG A 147 -18.19 13.10 -1.80
CA ARG A 147 -19.31 13.96 -1.33
C ARG A 147 -20.03 13.37 -0.11
N TRP A 148 -20.16 12.04 -0.03
CA TRP A 148 -20.85 11.38 1.08
C TRP A 148 -20.19 11.62 2.45
N ARG A 149 -18.89 11.85 2.49
CA ARG A 149 -18.14 12.06 3.75
C ARG A 149 -18.52 13.33 4.54
N ARG A 150 -19.32 14.25 3.99
CA ARG A 150 -20.01 15.41 4.59
C ARG A 150 -19.21 16.30 5.59
N THR A 151 -17.89 16.22 5.63
CA THR A 151 -17.06 16.93 6.62
C THR A 151 -16.35 18.16 6.03
N GLU A 152 -16.63 18.53 4.78
CA GLU A 152 -15.83 19.49 4.04
C GLU A 152 -16.69 20.57 3.40
N SER A 153 -16.13 21.78 3.23
CA SER A 153 -16.74 22.86 2.47
C SER A 153 -16.77 22.55 0.96
N SER A 154 -17.56 23.27 0.20
CA SER A 154 -17.62 23.14 -1.28
C SER A 154 -16.25 23.31 -1.92
N ASP A 155 -15.46 24.28 -1.47
CA ASP A 155 -14.14 24.59 -2.02
C ASP A 155 -13.12 23.48 -1.74
N GLN A 156 -13.16 22.92 -0.54
CA GLN A 156 -12.33 21.75 -0.19
C GLN A 156 -12.69 20.53 -1.03
N MET A 157 -13.98 20.32 -1.29
CA MET A 157 -14.45 19.23 -2.14
C MET A 157 -13.97 19.38 -3.58
N GLU A 158 -14.06 20.60 -4.15
CA GLU A 158 -13.60 20.86 -5.51
C GLU A 158 -12.09 20.64 -5.65
N GLN A 159 -11.31 21.09 -4.67
CA GLN A 159 -9.86 20.82 -4.62
C GLN A 159 -9.55 19.32 -4.58
N ARG A 160 -10.29 18.53 -3.78
CA ARG A 160 -10.11 17.08 -3.72
C ARG A 160 -10.46 16.37 -5.02
N LEU A 161 -11.53 16.80 -5.69
CA LEU A 161 -11.90 16.25 -6.99
C LEU A 161 -10.85 16.57 -8.06
N LYS A 162 -10.31 17.79 -8.04
CA LYS A 162 -9.22 18.17 -8.93
C LYS A 162 -7.97 17.31 -8.67
N LEU A 163 -7.59 17.14 -7.40
CA LEU A 163 -6.47 16.30 -7.02
C LEU A 163 -6.69 14.84 -7.45
N ALA A 164 -7.88 14.28 -7.21
CA ALA A 164 -8.20 12.92 -7.61
C ALA A 164 -8.10 12.70 -9.13
N ARG A 165 -8.47 13.69 -9.95
CA ARG A 165 -8.25 13.64 -11.41
C ARG A 165 -6.78 13.61 -11.78
N GLN A 166 -5.97 14.45 -11.15
CA GLN A 166 -4.52 14.46 -11.36
C GLN A 166 -3.87 13.14 -10.90
N GLU A 167 -4.35 12.57 -9.79
CA GLU A 167 -3.89 11.27 -9.34
C GLU A 167 -4.24 10.15 -10.32
N MET A 168 -5.39 10.21 -10.99
CA MET A 168 -5.78 9.24 -12.04
C MET A 168 -4.85 9.30 -13.26
N GLU A 169 -4.28 10.46 -13.59
CA GLU A 169 -3.34 10.61 -14.71
C GLU A 169 -2.01 9.88 -14.49
N THR A 170 -1.73 9.46 -13.25
CA THR A 170 -0.48 8.75 -12.91
C THR A 170 -0.55 7.23 -13.10
N VAL A 171 -1.66 6.70 -13.60
CA VAL A 171 -1.91 5.25 -13.70
C VAL A 171 -0.85 4.51 -14.52
N ASP A 172 -0.28 5.14 -15.54
CA ASP A 172 0.79 4.61 -16.41
C ASP A 172 2.11 4.35 -15.66
N GLN A 173 2.27 4.92 -14.47
CA GLN A 173 3.43 4.69 -13.60
C GLN A 173 3.30 3.41 -12.76
N PHE A 174 2.22 2.64 -12.91
CA PHE A 174 1.96 1.43 -12.13
C PHE A 174 2.09 0.17 -12.99
N ASP A 175 2.37 -0.96 -12.34
CA ASP A 175 2.51 -2.25 -13.03
C ASP A 175 1.14 -2.86 -13.37
N TYR A 176 0.12 -2.56 -12.54
CA TYR A 176 -1.23 -3.11 -12.63
C TYR A 176 -2.27 -2.07 -12.27
N VAL A 177 -3.45 -2.19 -12.86
CA VAL A 177 -4.66 -1.46 -12.43
C VAL A 177 -5.72 -2.44 -11.97
N VAL A 178 -6.38 -2.11 -10.86
CA VAL A 178 -7.51 -2.87 -10.30
C VAL A 178 -8.69 -1.93 -10.15
N LEU A 179 -9.83 -2.31 -10.72
CA LEU A 179 -11.06 -1.52 -10.63
C LEU A 179 -11.84 -1.86 -9.36
N ASN A 180 -12.10 -0.85 -8.54
CA ASN A 180 -12.94 -0.98 -7.36
C ASN A 180 -14.32 -0.37 -7.62
N HIS A 181 -15.20 -1.18 -8.22
CA HIS A 181 -16.59 -0.83 -8.45
C HIS A 181 -17.39 -0.76 -7.14
N GLU A 182 -18.49 -0.01 -7.16
CA GLU A 182 -19.45 -0.01 -6.07
C GLU A 182 -20.02 -1.40 -5.86
N ASP A 183 -20.18 -1.81 -4.60
CA ASP A 183 -20.70 -3.12 -4.18
C ASP A 183 -19.93 -4.37 -4.70
N ARG A 184 -18.73 -4.19 -5.28
CA ARG A 184 -17.92 -5.29 -5.82
C ARG A 184 -16.52 -5.36 -5.21
N LEU A 185 -16.43 -5.11 -3.90
CA LEU A 185 -15.16 -5.10 -3.16
C LEU A 185 -14.40 -6.44 -3.28
N ASP A 186 -15.10 -7.56 -3.23
CA ASP A 186 -14.50 -8.90 -3.33
C ASP A 186 -13.88 -9.16 -4.70
N ASP A 187 -14.40 -8.55 -5.77
CA ASP A 187 -13.79 -8.65 -7.10
C ASP A 187 -12.43 -7.93 -7.14
N ALA A 188 -12.34 -6.74 -6.56
CA ALA A 188 -11.08 -6.00 -6.47
C ALA A 188 -10.04 -6.79 -5.65
N VAL A 189 -10.44 -7.38 -4.53
CA VAL A 189 -9.59 -8.25 -3.70
C VAL A 189 -9.16 -9.49 -4.48
N GLY A 190 -10.07 -10.11 -5.24
CA GLY A 190 -9.79 -11.25 -6.12
C GLY A 190 -8.76 -10.93 -7.20
N GLN A 191 -8.86 -9.76 -7.84
CA GLN A 191 -7.89 -9.28 -8.84
C GLN A 191 -6.50 -9.07 -8.21
N ILE A 192 -6.42 -8.43 -7.03
CA ILE A 192 -5.15 -8.26 -6.29
C ILE A 192 -4.53 -9.61 -5.98
N ARG A 193 -5.34 -10.58 -5.52
CA ARG A 193 -4.87 -11.96 -5.27
C ARG A 193 -4.29 -12.59 -6.52
N ALA A 194 -4.97 -12.48 -7.65
CA ALA A 194 -4.51 -13.03 -8.93
C ALA A 194 -3.17 -12.42 -9.36
N ILE A 195 -3.00 -11.10 -9.23
CA ILE A 195 -1.74 -10.40 -9.51
C ILE A 195 -0.61 -10.97 -8.64
N ILE A 196 -0.83 -11.12 -7.35
CA ILE A 196 0.18 -11.61 -6.41
C ILE A 196 0.57 -13.06 -6.73
N VAL A 197 -0.41 -13.91 -7.02
CA VAL A 197 -0.14 -15.29 -7.45
C VAL A 197 0.69 -15.32 -8.73
N ALA A 198 0.36 -14.48 -9.71
CA ALA A 198 1.11 -14.38 -10.97
C ALA A 198 2.55 -13.88 -10.74
N GLU A 199 2.73 -12.85 -9.88
CA GLU A 199 4.07 -12.33 -9.56
C GLU A 199 4.95 -13.37 -8.84
N LYS A 200 4.36 -14.22 -8.04
CA LYS A 200 5.07 -15.35 -7.39
C LYS A 200 5.46 -16.48 -8.35
N GLN A 201 4.81 -16.56 -9.51
CA GLN A 201 5.10 -17.57 -10.54
C GLN A 201 6.11 -17.07 -11.58
N ARG A 202 6.71 -15.90 -11.40
CA ARG A 202 7.70 -15.37 -12.34
C ARG A 202 8.97 -16.22 -12.34
N VAL A 203 9.44 -16.60 -13.53
CA VAL A 203 10.74 -17.27 -13.72
C VAL A 203 11.90 -16.41 -13.18
N ARG A 204 11.77 -15.09 -13.33
CA ARG A 204 12.68 -14.11 -12.72
C ARG A 204 11.95 -13.40 -11.58
N PRO A 205 12.11 -13.86 -10.32
CA PRO A 205 11.40 -13.30 -9.20
C PRO A 205 11.84 -11.86 -8.92
N ARG A 206 10.93 -11.07 -8.39
CA ARG A 206 11.26 -9.73 -7.87
C ARG A 206 12.03 -9.90 -6.56
N ARG A 207 13.26 -9.42 -6.51
CA ARG A 207 14.08 -9.42 -5.29
C ARG A 207 14.10 -8.03 -4.71
N ILE A 208 13.45 -7.86 -3.56
CA ILE A 208 13.35 -6.57 -2.89
C ILE A 208 14.63 -6.32 -2.09
N THR A 209 15.26 -5.19 -2.34
CA THR A 209 16.39 -4.67 -1.55
C THR A 209 15.98 -3.29 -1.01
N LEU A 210 16.07 -3.09 0.32
CA LEU A 210 15.74 -1.85 1.04
C LEU A 210 16.89 -1.42 1.95
#